data_ee0492e04b586a03d4b968db2fb12b57
#
_entry.id   ee0492e04b586a03d4b968db2fb12b57
#
_cell.length_a   1.000
_cell.length_b   1.000
_cell.length_c   1.000
_cell.angle_alpha   90.00
_cell.angle_beta   90.00
_cell.angle_gamma   90.00
#
_symmetry.space_group_name_H-M   'P 1'
#
loop_
_entity.id
_entity.type
_entity.pdbx_description
1 polymer ?
#
loop_
_entity_poly.entity_id
_entity_poly.type
_entity_poly.pdbx_seq_one_letter_code
_entity_poly.pdbx_strand_id
1 'polypeptide(L)'
;MKKQLMCILALTLGLVSVTGCVGTPVVYGPAMEQETSQEDETNSNKTSAAEEGDLKTGLAVVTNVANSESAKQAEYDVTLVAVLVDDQGVIADCIIDGVKTNVAFDETGTITSDLTAEISSKNELGDNYGMVAYGGAKYEWNEQADALAKFAVGKTVEELKNGAIDETGKAPEGSDLASTATIYLGGYVSAIEEAVNNADYIGAQAGDQLKLASLSSIDSSQNASEEQEGTAQLDCDVTALTQKDGVITSCVIDSVQAKVNFDQTGTISTDLAEQVQTKNQLGENYGMVAWGGAIAEWNEQAASFADYVTGKTIDEVQTIAVNEKTAPTEADLASSVTIAIGGFQELIAKAMQQ
;
A
#
# COMPACT_ATOMS: atom_id res chain seq x y z
N MET A 1 9.56 -22.76 -49.13
CA MET A 1 9.63 -24.22 -48.85
C MET A 1 9.69 -24.38 -47.37
N LYS A 2 8.52 -24.72 -46.77
CA LYS A 2 8.24 -25.82 -45.83
C LYS A 2 9.23 -25.94 -44.63
N LYS A 3 8.81 -25.91 -43.34
CA LYS A 3 7.79 -26.76 -42.72
C LYS A 3 7.27 -26.13 -41.40
N GLN A 4 5.96 -26.16 -41.24
CA GLN A 4 5.26 -26.07 -39.94
C GLN A 4 5.54 -27.34 -39.12
N LEU A 5 5.61 -27.22 -37.81
CA LEU A 5 5.46 -28.35 -36.92
C LEU A 5 4.42 -27.98 -35.83
N MET A 6 3.28 -28.61 -35.98
CA MET A 6 2.12 -28.55 -35.12
C MET A 6 2.25 -29.69 -34.11
N CYS A 7 2.28 -29.42 -32.81
CA CYS A 7 2.13 -30.45 -31.77
C CYS A 7 0.75 -30.35 -31.14
N ILE A 8 -0.04 -31.36 -31.42
CA ILE A 8 -1.34 -31.66 -30.81
C ILE A 8 -1.07 -32.39 -29.50
N LEU A 9 -1.61 -31.91 -28.39
CA LEU A 9 -1.62 -32.64 -27.11
C LEU A 9 -3.04 -33.15 -26.84
N ALA A 10 -3.16 -34.47 -26.78
CA ALA A 10 -4.40 -35.19 -26.58
C ALA A 10 -4.77 -35.25 -25.06
N LEU A 11 -6.03 -34.94 -24.78
CA LEU A 11 -6.70 -35.20 -23.48
C LEU A 11 -6.95 -36.69 -23.32
N THR A 12 -6.58 -37.29 -22.20
CA THR A 12 -7.12 -38.59 -21.75
C THR A 12 -7.88 -38.38 -20.44
N LEU A 13 -9.20 -38.53 -20.52
CA LEU A 13 -10.11 -38.72 -19.37
C LEU A 13 -9.92 -40.15 -18.80
N GLY A 14 -9.65 -40.24 -17.52
CA GLY A 14 -9.74 -41.52 -16.75
C GLY A 14 -10.92 -41.47 -15.78
N LEU A 15 -12.00 -42.16 -16.11
CA LEU A 15 -13.07 -42.49 -15.16
C LEU A 15 -12.57 -43.63 -14.24
N VAL A 16 -12.76 -43.48 -12.93
CA VAL A 16 -12.73 -44.59 -11.99
C VAL A 16 -14.03 -44.63 -11.20
N SER A 17 -14.69 -45.76 -11.35
CA SER A 17 -16.00 -46.08 -10.81
C SER A 17 -15.96 -46.43 -9.33
N VAL A 18 -17.03 -46.04 -8.65
CA VAL A 18 -17.36 -46.38 -7.25
C VAL A 18 -17.95 -47.79 -7.20
N THR A 19 -17.45 -48.62 -6.29
CA THR A 19 -18.19 -49.79 -5.80
C THR A 19 -18.19 -49.78 -4.27
N GLY A 20 -19.39 -49.77 -3.73
CA GLY A 20 -19.63 -49.81 -2.29
C GLY A 20 -19.56 -51.24 -1.72
N CYS A 21 -19.30 -51.36 -0.44
CA CYS A 21 -19.65 -52.51 0.37
C CYS A 21 -20.15 -52.07 1.75
N VAL A 22 -21.31 -52.61 2.09
CA VAL A 22 -22.04 -52.54 3.37
C VAL A 22 -21.49 -53.61 4.33
N GLY A 23 -21.45 -53.31 5.64
CA GLY A 23 -21.29 -54.39 6.61
C GLY A 23 -20.94 -53.99 8.03
N THR A 24 -21.97 -53.81 8.85
CA THR A 24 -22.23 -54.25 10.25
C THR A 24 -21.28 -53.91 11.41
N PRO A 25 -21.86 -53.76 12.63
CA PRO A 25 -21.24 -53.10 13.78
C PRO A 25 -20.57 -54.07 14.75
N VAL A 26 -19.53 -53.64 15.45
CA VAL A 26 -18.93 -54.36 16.59
C VAL A 26 -18.71 -53.42 17.78
N VAL A 27 -19.32 -53.83 18.81
CA VAL A 27 -19.30 -53.72 20.27
C VAL A 27 -18.08 -53.08 20.95
N TYR A 28 -18.39 -52.28 21.97
CA TYR A 28 -17.54 -51.61 22.97
C TYR A 28 -16.64 -52.56 23.79
N GLY A 29 -15.42 -52.10 24.09
CA GLY A 29 -14.54 -52.54 25.16
C GLY A 29 -13.64 -51.38 25.62
N PRO A 30 -13.16 -51.36 26.88
CA PRO A 30 -12.84 -50.11 27.59
C PRO A 30 -11.42 -49.56 27.37
N ALA A 31 -11.28 -48.31 27.75
CA ALA A 31 -10.16 -47.41 27.64
C ALA A 31 -8.80 -47.94 28.07
N MET A 32 -7.79 -47.63 27.28
CA MET A 32 -6.40 -47.45 27.71
C MET A 32 -5.97 -46.02 27.40
N GLU A 33 -5.52 -45.29 28.40
CA GLU A 33 -4.87 -44.00 28.33
C GLU A 33 -3.59 -44.14 27.52
N GLN A 34 -3.49 -43.39 26.44
CA GLN A 34 -2.22 -43.16 25.75
C GLN A 34 -1.93 -41.65 25.83
N GLU A 35 -0.84 -41.35 26.52
CA GLU A 35 -0.22 -40.02 26.52
C GLU A 35 0.10 -39.61 25.09
N THR A 36 -0.58 -38.59 24.60
CA THR A 36 -0.23 -37.90 23.37
C THR A 36 0.69 -36.72 23.72
N SER A 37 1.95 -36.86 23.34
CA SER A 37 2.90 -35.74 23.25
C SER A 37 2.30 -34.67 22.34
N GLN A 38 2.00 -33.51 22.91
CA GLN A 38 1.70 -32.28 22.17
C GLN A 38 2.96 -31.82 21.47
N GLU A 39 2.97 -31.90 20.15
CA GLU A 39 3.84 -31.07 19.34
C GLU A 39 3.23 -29.67 19.33
N ASP A 40 3.99 -28.73 19.90
CA ASP A 40 3.70 -27.29 19.92
C ASP A 40 3.86 -26.74 18.49
N GLU A 41 2.78 -26.72 17.74
CA GLU A 41 2.67 -25.83 16.59
C GLU A 41 2.39 -24.42 17.11
N THR A 42 3.43 -23.65 17.36
CA THR A 42 3.36 -22.21 17.59
C THR A 42 3.03 -21.50 16.29
N ASN A 43 1.77 -21.56 15.89
CA ASN A 43 1.19 -20.61 14.96
C ASN A 43 0.84 -19.37 15.76
N SER A 44 1.79 -18.43 15.87
CA SER A 44 1.60 -17.17 16.57
C SER A 44 0.77 -16.20 15.73
N ASN A 45 -0.51 -16.48 15.57
CA ASN A 45 -1.49 -15.47 15.22
C ASN A 45 -1.80 -14.71 16.52
N LYS A 46 -0.96 -13.70 16.82
CA LYS A 46 -1.11 -12.87 18.01
C LYS A 46 -2.17 -11.81 17.75
N THR A 47 -3.43 -12.23 17.75
CA THR A 47 -4.54 -11.31 17.94
C THR A 47 -4.54 -10.93 19.41
N SER A 48 -3.88 -9.86 19.79
CA SER A 48 -3.98 -9.31 21.14
C SER A 48 -5.44 -8.90 21.35
N ALA A 49 -6.06 -9.32 22.43
CA ALA A 49 -7.35 -8.77 22.82
C ALA A 49 -7.17 -7.27 23.06
N ALA A 50 -7.99 -6.43 22.38
CA ALA A 50 -7.93 -4.98 22.53
C ALA A 50 -8.19 -4.60 24.00
N GLU A 51 -7.37 -3.69 24.52
CA GLU A 51 -7.58 -3.04 25.81
C GLU A 51 -8.42 -1.77 25.62
N GLU A 52 -9.04 -1.26 26.67
CA GLU A 52 -9.81 -0.01 26.59
C GLU A 52 -8.86 1.14 26.23
N GLY A 53 -9.08 1.76 25.05
CA GLY A 53 -8.24 2.83 24.51
C GLY A 53 -7.32 2.41 23.35
N ASP A 54 -7.22 1.11 23.04
CA ASP A 54 -6.47 0.63 21.88
C ASP A 54 -7.16 1.07 20.59
N LEU A 55 -6.34 1.53 19.63
CA LEU A 55 -6.79 1.90 18.28
C LEU A 55 -6.08 1.03 17.23
N LYS A 56 -6.77 0.77 16.15
CA LYS A 56 -6.21 0.15 14.95
C LYS A 56 -5.57 1.22 14.08
N THR A 57 -4.39 0.96 13.54
CA THR A 57 -3.74 1.80 12.53
C THR A 57 -3.97 1.19 11.15
N GLY A 58 -4.50 1.99 10.22
CA GLY A 58 -4.76 1.57 8.84
C GLY A 58 -4.09 2.48 7.83
N LEU A 59 -3.67 1.88 6.70
CA LEU A 59 -3.08 2.56 5.56
C LEU A 59 -3.74 2.08 4.27
N ALA A 60 -4.04 3.01 3.36
CA ALA A 60 -4.39 2.72 1.98
C ALA A 60 -3.51 3.53 1.01
N VAL A 61 -3.09 2.89 -0.07
CA VAL A 61 -2.31 3.46 -1.16
C VAL A 61 -2.99 3.07 -2.47
N VAL A 62 -3.67 4.01 -3.09
CA VAL A 62 -4.46 3.78 -4.32
C VAL A 62 -3.82 4.52 -5.48
N THR A 63 -3.35 3.79 -6.48
CA THR A 63 -2.64 4.35 -7.65
C THR A 63 -3.49 4.28 -8.91
N ASN A 64 -3.60 5.40 -9.61
CA ASN A 64 -4.26 5.52 -10.90
C ASN A 64 -3.26 5.95 -11.98
N VAL A 65 -3.28 5.23 -13.12
CA VAL A 65 -2.45 5.49 -14.30
C VAL A 65 -3.29 5.76 -15.56
N ALA A 66 -4.62 5.81 -15.44
CA ALA A 66 -5.56 5.87 -16.57
C ALA A 66 -5.43 7.14 -17.43
N ASN A 67 -4.81 8.22 -16.90
CA ASN A 67 -4.59 9.46 -17.64
C ASN A 67 -3.28 9.47 -18.46
N SER A 68 -2.58 8.33 -18.53
CA SER A 68 -1.38 8.19 -19.36
C SER A 68 -1.71 8.26 -20.84
N GLU A 69 -0.86 8.92 -21.62
CA GLU A 69 -1.07 9.17 -23.06
C GLU A 69 0.15 8.70 -23.85
N SER A 70 -0.08 7.90 -24.90
CA SER A 70 0.97 7.42 -25.83
C SER A 70 1.73 8.58 -26.46
N ALA A 71 3.06 8.41 -26.63
CA ALA A 71 3.98 9.40 -27.18
C ALA A 71 3.93 10.76 -26.46
N LYS A 72 3.61 10.75 -25.17
CA LYS A 72 3.53 11.95 -24.36
C LYS A 72 4.00 11.70 -22.93
N GLN A 73 3.25 10.88 -22.15
CA GLN A 73 3.59 10.63 -20.74
C GLN A 73 2.86 9.43 -20.14
N ALA A 74 3.48 8.81 -19.16
CA ALA A 74 2.81 8.06 -18.11
C ALA A 74 2.45 9.03 -16.97
N GLU A 75 1.19 9.12 -16.58
CA GLU A 75 0.73 9.93 -15.46
C GLU A 75 0.38 9.04 -14.27
N TYR A 76 0.85 9.41 -13.10
CA TYR A 76 0.61 8.73 -11.84
C TYR A 76 -0.14 9.67 -10.89
N ASP A 77 -1.29 9.24 -10.39
CA ASP A 77 -2.03 9.92 -9.31
C ASP A 77 -2.22 8.90 -8.17
N VAL A 78 -1.47 9.08 -7.08
CA VAL A 78 -1.48 8.21 -5.91
C VAL A 78 -2.25 8.89 -4.80
N THR A 79 -3.28 8.24 -4.29
CA THR A 79 -4.03 8.66 -3.10
C THR A 79 -3.51 7.89 -1.90
N LEU A 80 -3.19 8.59 -0.84
CA LEU A 80 -2.64 8.07 0.41
C LEU A 80 -3.62 8.39 1.54
N VAL A 81 -3.99 7.38 2.33
CA VAL A 81 -4.87 7.57 3.49
C VAL A 81 -4.33 6.81 4.68
N ALA A 82 -4.14 7.50 5.80
CA ALA A 82 -3.89 6.90 7.11
C ALA A 82 -5.10 7.12 8.02
N VAL A 83 -5.46 6.11 8.80
CA VAL A 83 -6.55 6.19 9.77
C VAL A 83 -6.18 5.57 11.11
N LEU A 84 -6.77 6.11 12.18
CA LEU A 84 -6.94 5.42 13.45
C LEU A 84 -8.41 5.05 13.61
N VAL A 85 -8.68 3.81 14.02
CA VAL A 85 -10.05 3.28 14.11
C VAL A 85 -10.23 2.54 15.42
N ASP A 86 -11.35 2.76 16.09
CA ASP A 86 -11.70 2.03 17.32
C ASP A 86 -12.26 0.61 17.04
N ASP A 87 -12.61 -0.11 18.08
CA ASP A 87 -13.18 -1.47 18.01
C ASP A 87 -14.58 -1.51 17.38
N GLN A 88 -15.29 -0.37 17.32
CA GLN A 88 -16.61 -0.24 16.69
C GLN A 88 -16.54 0.20 15.23
N GLY A 89 -15.33 0.43 14.69
CA GLY A 89 -15.10 0.90 13.34
C GLY A 89 -15.34 2.41 13.17
N VAL A 90 -15.30 3.16 14.27
CA VAL A 90 -15.38 4.63 14.25
C VAL A 90 -13.97 5.19 14.02
N ILE A 91 -13.84 6.08 13.04
CA ILE A 91 -12.59 6.74 12.69
C ILE A 91 -12.25 7.75 13.79
N ALA A 92 -11.17 7.50 14.52
CA ALA A 92 -10.67 8.36 15.59
C ALA A 92 -9.75 9.47 15.05
N ASP A 93 -9.00 9.19 13.97
CA ASP A 93 -8.17 10.17 13.25
C ASP A 93 -8.04 9.76 11.79
N CYS A 94 -7.79 10.73 10.91
CA CYS A 94 -7.65 10.52 9.48
C CYS A 94 -6.72 11.56 8.86
N ILE A 95 -5.78 11.10 8.02
CA ILE A 95 -4.93 11.97 7.19
C ILE A 95 -5.09 11.50 5.75
N ILE A 96 -5.31 12.46 4.84
CA ILE A 96 -5.35 12.24 3.40
C ILE A 96 -4.22 13.02 2.76
N ASP A 97 -3.42 12.35 1.93
CA ASP A 97 -2.40 12.97 1.10
C ASP A 97 -2.44 12.36 -0.31
N GLY A 98 -1.55 12.77 -1.18
CA GLY A 98 -1.42 12.19 -2.51
C GLY A 98 -0.15 12.62 -3.20
N VAL A 99 0.24 11.84 -4.19
CA VAL A 99 1.37 12.16 -5.07
C VAL A 99 0.86 12.23 -6.49
N LYS A 100 1.18 13.33 -7.20
CA LYS A 100 0.90 13.43 -8.63
C LYS A 100 2.19 13.74 -9.37
N THR A 101 2.58 12.85 -10.28
CA THR A 101 3.77 13.01 -11.10
C THR A 101 3.59 12.37 -12.47
N ASN A 102 4.53 12.60 -13.38
CA ASN A 102 4.53 11.99 -14.69
C ASN A 102 5.96 11.70 -15.18
N VAL A 103 6.07 10.68 -16.01
CA VAL A 103 7.27 10.40 -16.81
C VAL A 103 6.93 10.68 -18.27
N ALA A 104 7.49 11.73 -18.83
CA ALA A 104 7.30 12.10 -20.23
C ALA A 104 8.23 11.26 -21.13
N PHE A 105 7.71 10.83 -22.29
CA PHE A 105 8.43 10.14 -23.33
C PHE A 105 7.87 10.52 -24.71
N ASP A 106 8.69 10.44 -25.73
CA ASP A 106 8.36 10.89 -27.07
C ASP A 106 7.96 9.72 -28.01
N GLU A 107 7.68 10.06 -29.27
CA GLU A 107 7.34 9.14 -30.36
C GLU A 107 8.50 8.27 -30.83
N THR A 108 9.68 8.38 -30.23
CA THR A 108 10.83 7.50 -30.44
C THR A 108 11.07 6.56 -29.26
N GLY A 109 10.13 6.53 -28.27
CA GLY A 109 10.26 5.75 -27.05
C GLY A 109 11.39 6.23 -26.14
N THR A 110 11.79 7.50 -26.26
CA THR A 110 12.82 8.12 -25.42
C THR A 110 12.19 8.92 -24.31
N ILE A 111 12.61 8.66 -23.05
CA ILE A 111 12.19 9.43 -21.89
C ILE A 111 12.79 10.81 -21.94
N THR A 112 11.97 11.83 -21.70
CA THR A 112 12.35 13.25 -21.75
C THR A 112 12.25 13.94 -20.39
N SER A 113 11.69 13.28 -19.37
CA SER A 113 11.68 13.76 -17.99
C SER A 113 13.07 13.74 -17.37
N ASP A 114 13.31 14.68 -16.43
CA ASP A 114 14.42 14.59 -15.48
C ASP A 114 14.06 13.52 -14.42
N LEU A 115 14.71 12.36 -14.53
CA LEU A 115 14.46 11.22 -13.64
C LEU A 115 14.99 11.42 -12.21
N THR A 116 15.79 12.48 -11.99
CA THR A 116 16.36 12.83 -10.68
C THR A 116 15.55 13.91 -9.96
N ALA A 117 14.45 14.37 -10.57
CA ALA A 117 13.60 15.41 -9.99
C ALA A 117 12.99 14.95 -8.66
N GLU A 118 13.04 15.80 -7.65
CA GLU A 118 12.38 15.57 -6.37
C GLU A 118 10.87 15.60 -6.55
N ILE A 119 10.17 14.63 -5.95
CA ILE A 119 8.73 14.50 -6.00
C ILE A 119 8.16 14.71 -4.60
N SER A 120 7.46 15.82 -4.42
CA SER A 120 6.76 16.14 -3.17
C SER A 120 5.31 15.68 -3.22
N SER A 121 4.74 15.33 -2.05
CA SER A 121 3.31 15.06 -1.92
C SER A 121 2.47 16.34 -2.09
N LYS A 122 1.17 16.18 -2.29
CA LYS A 122 0.24 17.32 -2.42
C LYS A 122 0.16 18.16 -1.13
N ASN A 123 0.25 17.51 0.04
CA ASN A 123 0.30 18.23 1.32
C ASN A 123 1.60 19.02 1.48
N GLU A 124 2.74 18.46 1.07
CA GLU A 124 4.03 19.14 1.09
C GLU A 124 4.09 20.33 0.12
N LEU A 125 3.46 20.20 -1.03
CA LEU A 125 3.34 21.29 -2.00
C LEU A 125 2.45 22.41 -1.47
N GLY A 126 1.38 22.10 -0.72
CA GLY A 126 0.44 23.08 -0.21
C GLY A 126 -0.02 24.03 -1.31
N ASP A 127 0.18 25.35 -1.11
CA ASP A 127 -0.17 26.39 -2.09
C ASP A 127 0.58 26.24 -3.43
N ASN A 128 1.75 25.59 -3.43
CA ASN A 128 2.52 25.38 -4.66
C ASN A 128 1.91 24.28 -5.54
N TYR A 129 0.94 23.48 -5.04
CA TYR A 129 0.16 22.59 -5.89
C TYR A 129 -0.69 23.39 -6.90
N GLY A 130 -1.15 24.58 -6.51
CA GLY A 130 -1.59 25.63 -7.42
C GLY A 130 -3.04 25.49 -7.91
N MET A 131 -3.91 24.82 -7.18
CA MET A 131 -5.34 24.76 -7.56
C MET A 131 -6.00 26.15 -7.55
N VAL A 132 -5.66 26.98 -6.59
CA VAL A 132 -6.16 28.36 -6.49
C VAL A 132 -5.49 29.22 -7.55
N ALA A 133 -4.15 29.19 -7.60
CA ALA A 133 -3.37 30.09 -8.45
C ALA A 133 -3.58 29.83 -9.95
N TYR A 134 -3.68 28.60 -10.38
CA TYR A 134 -3.75 28.21 -11.80
C TYR A 134 -5.07 27.55 -12.19
N GLY A 135 -5.73 26.87 -11.27
CA GLY A 135 -7.00 26.19 -11.52
C GLY A 135 -8.24 27.03 -11.24
N GLY A 136 -8.09 28.19 -10.58
CA GLY A 136 -9.21 29.05 -10.18
C GLY A 136 -10.11 28.41 -9.11
N ALA A 137 -9.64 27.41 -8.40
CA ALA A 137 -10.35 26.81 -7.28
C ALA A 137 -10.46 27.78 -6.11
N LYS A 138 -11.41 27.57 -5.22
CA LYS A 138 -11.60 28.40 -4.02
C LYS A 138 -10.59 28.07 -2.92
N TYR A 139 -10.18 26.81 -2.86
CA TYR A 139 -9.25 26.25 -1.86
C TYR A 139 -8.20 25.38 -2.53
N GLU A 140 -7.02 25.28 -1.92
CA GLU A 140 -5.99 24.35 -2.35
C GLU A 140 -6.39 22.90 -2.08
N TRP A 141 -5.70 21.96 -2.71
CA TRP A 141 -6.04 20.54 -2.63
C TRP A 141 -5.94 20.02 -1.19
N ASN A 142 -4.87 20.36 -0.49
CA ASN A 142 -4.62 19.95 0.89
C ASN A 142 -5.69 20.49 1.86
N GLU A 143 -6.19 21.70 1.66
CA GLU A 143 -7.29 22.26 2.46
C GLU A 143 -8.59 21.47 2.26
N GLN A 144 -8.86 21.05 1.03
CA GLN A 144 -10.05 20.27 0.68
C GLN A 144 -9.97 18.82 1.17
N ALA A 145 -8.77 18.21 1.08
CA ALA A 145 -8.48 16.88 1.64
C ALA A 145 -8.60 16.86 3.16
N ASP A 146 -8.05 17.87 3.84
CA ASP A 146 -8.15 18.04 5.29
C ASP A 146 -9.60 18.24 5.76
N ALA A 147 -10.42 18.97 4.98
CA ALA A 147 -11.84 19.13 5.27
C ALA A 147 -12.58 17.78 5.23
N LEU A 148 -12.28 16.90 4.27
CA LEU A 148 -12.83 15.55 4.22
C LEU A 148 -12.30 14.68 5.37
N ALA A 149 -11.01 14.72 5.64
CA ALA A 149 -10.39 13.97 6.74
C ALA A 149 -11.05 14.32 8.10
N LYS A 150 -11.20 15.61 8.39
CA LYS A 150 -11.92 16.09 9.58
C LYS A 150 -13.39 15.69 9.60
N PHE A 151 -14.04 15.67 8.44
CA PHE A 151 -15.43 15.21 8.34
C PHE A 151 -15.56 13.71 8.66
N ALA A 152 -14.54 12.90 8.33
CA ALA A 152 -14.53 11.46 8.59
C ALA A 152 -14.40 11.12 10.07
N VAL A 153 -13.70 11.94 10.86
CA VAL A 153 -13.51 11.70 12.30
C VAL A 153 -14.85 11.64 13.04
N GLY A 154 -14.99 10.65 13.90
CA GLY A 154 -16.20 10.38 14.69
C GLY A 154 -17.28 9.63 13.91
N LYS A 155 -16.98 9.11 12.72
CA LYS A 155 -17.92 8.36 11.86
C LYS A 155 -17.40 6.98 11.54
N THR A 156 -18.33 6.06 11.33
CA THR A 156 -18.07 4.80 10.65
C THR A 156 -17.98 5.03 9.13
N VAL A 157 -17.46 4.06 8.37
CA VAL A 157 -17.41 4.13 6.91
C VAL A 157 -18.79 4.28 6.30
N GLU A 158 -19.82 3.63 6.85
CA GLU A 158 -21.19 3.75 6.37
C GLU A 158 -21.74 5.18 6.55
N GLU A 159 -21.53 5.77 7.73
CA GLU A 159 -21.95 7.17 8.00
C GLU A 159 -21.17 8.17 7.14
N LEU A 160 -19.86 7.91 6.91
CA LEU A 160 -19.04 8.70 6.01
C LEU A 160 -19.59 8.68 4.58
N LYS A 161 -19.85 7.51 4.01
CA LYS A 161 -20.40 7.36 2.66
C LYS A 161 -21.75 8.07 2.50
N ASN A 162 -22.60 7.93 3.49
CA ASN A 162 -23.94 8.54 3.47
C ASN A 162 -23.93 10.07 3.63
N GLY A 163 -22.89 10.62 4.26
CA GLY A 163 -22.81 12.05 4.58
C GLY A 163 -21.83 12.87 3.75
N ALA A 164 -20.74 12.24 3.25
CA ALA A 164 -19.67 12.93 2.56
C ALA A 164 -19.91 13.15 1.08
N ILE A 165 -20.67 12.25 0.42
CA ILE A 165 -20.85 12.27 -1.03
C ILE A 165 -22.31 12.08 -1.44
N ASP A 166 -22.68 12.72 -2.55
CA ASP A 166 -23.92 12.50 -3.27
C ASP A 166 -23.74 11.47 -4.40
N GLU A 167 -24.78 11.26 -5.23
CA GLU A 167 -24.75 10.33 -6.36
C GLU A 167 -23.69 10.68 -7.42
N THR A 168 -23.18 11.92 -7.43
CA THR A 168 -22.11 12.38 -8.34
C THR A 168 -20.71 12.20 -7.73
N GLY A 169 -20.60 11.72 -6.49
CA GLY A 169 -19.34 11.58 -5.76
C GLY A 169 -18.74 12.89 -5.25
N LYS A 170 -19.55 13.94 -5.16
CA LYS A 170 -19.17 15.24 -4.58
C LYS A 170 -19.88 15.45 -3.24
N ALA A 171 -19.40 16.42 -2.46
CA ALA A 171 -20.09 16.80 -1.24
C ALA A 171 -21.52 17.26 -1.55
N PRO A 172 -22.53 16.80 -0.77
CA PRO A 172 -23.93 17.15 -1.01
C PRO A 172 -24.15 18.67 -0.97
N GLU A 173 -24.91 19.19 -1.94
CA GLU A 173 -25.18 20.62 -2.05
C GLU A 173 -25.81 21.18 -0.76
N GLY A 174 -25.24 22.27 -0.25
CA GLY A 174 -25.69 22.91 0.99
C GLY A 174 -25.16 22.28 2.27
N SER A 175 -24.33 21.21 2.19
CA SER A 175 -23.62 20.69 3.36
C SER A 175 -22.43 21.57 3.75
N ASP A 176 -22.01 21.49 5.02
CA ASP A 176 -20.83 22.19 5.48
C ASP A 176 -19.58 21.77 4.70
N LEU A 177 -19.48 20.47 4.36
CA LEU A 177 -18.38 19.91 3.57
C LEU A 177 -18.34 20.52 2.16
N ALA A 178 -19.48 20.75 1.49
CA ALA A 178 -19.53 21.36 0.17
C ALA A 178 -19.04 22.82 0.16
N SER A 179 -19.02 23.49 1.32
CA SER A 179 -18.49 24.84 1.45
C SER A 179 -16.96 24.91 1.38
N THR A 180 -16.28 23.81 1.69
CA THR A 180 -14.82 23.68 1.81
C THR A 180 -14.20 22.68 0.83
N ALA A 181 -14.91 21.60 0.47
CA ALA A 181 -14.47 20.59 -0.47
C ALA A 181 -15.34 20.58 -1.73
N THR A 182 -14.78 21.02 -2.85
CA THR A 182 -15.47 21.13 -4.16
C THR A 182 -14.94 20.12 -5.18
N ILE A 183 -13.84 19.42 -4.85
CA ILE A 183 -13.29 18.35 -5.68
C ILE A 183 -14.21 17.11 -5.66
N TYR A 184 -13.94 16.15 -6.56
CA TYR A 184 -14.55 14.83 -6.50
C TYR A 184 -14.04 14.07 -5.28
N LEU A 185 -14.94 13.66 -4.39
CA LEU A 185 -14.59 13.03 -3.11
C LEU A 185 -14.72 11.51 -3.12
N GLY A 186 -15.44 10.95 -4.12
CA GLY A 186 -15.76 9.52 -4.15
C GLY A 186 -14.54 8.61 -4.04
N GLY A 187 -13.45 8.93 -4.75
CA GLY A 187 -12.20 8.17 -4.69
C GLY A 187 -11.53 8.21 -3.31
N TYR A 188 -11.55 9.38 -2.65
CA TYR A 188 -10.98 9.53 -1.31
C TYR A 188 -11.81 8.81 -0.24
N VAL A 189 -13.14 8.83 -0.36
CA VAL A 189 -14.03 8.06 0.53
C VAL A 189 -13.79 6.56 0.39
N SER A 190 -13.58 6.08 -0.84
CA SER A 190 -13.20 4.67 -1.08
C SER A 190 -11.83 4.33 -0.50
N ALA A 191 -10.85 5.24 -0.61
CA ALA A 191 -9.52 5.04 -0.02
C ALA A 191 -9.57 5.05 1.53
N ILE A 192 -10.42 5.89 2.14
CA ILE A 192 -10.67 5.84 3.59
C ILE A 192 -11.26 4.48 3.99
N GLU A 193 -12.26 3.98 3.24
CA GLU A 193 -12.82 2.65 3.48
C GLU A 193 -11.76 1.56 3.39
N GLU A 194 -10.88 1.62 2.40
CA GLU A 194 -9.77 0.67 2.25
C GLU A 194 -8.81 0.76 3.44
N ALA A 195 -8.44 1.96 3.87
CA ALA A 195 -7.58 2.16 5.04
C ALA A 195 -8.21 1.59 6.32
N VAL A 196 -9.53 1.79 6.52
CA VAL A 196 -10.28 1.20 7.65
C VAL A 196 -10.31 -0.33 7.58
N ASN A 197 -10.48 -0.90 6.38
CA ASN A 197 -10.48 -2.35 6.19
C ASN A 197 -9.10 -2.98 6.42
N ASN A 198 -8.02 -2.23 6.16
CA ASN A 198 -6.64 -2.65 6.38
C ASN A 198 -6.15 -2.39 7.82
N ALA A 199 -6.98 -1.74 8.65
CA ALA A 199 -6.56 -1.35 9.99
C ALA A 199 -6.46 -2.53 10.96
N ASP A 200 -5.34 -2.60 11.72
CA ASP A 200 -5.08 -3.64 12.70
C ASP A 200 -4.50 -3.05 14.01
N TYR A 201 -4.62 -3.82 15.10
CA TYR A 201 -4.06 -3.49 16.42
C TYR A 201 -2.56 -3.78 16.43
N ILE A 202 -1.78 -2.73 16.22
CA ILE A 202 -0.30 -2.79 16.16
C ILE A 202 0.38 -1.85 17.13
N GLY A 203 -0.34 -1.39 18.16
CA GLY A 203 0.20 -0.63 19.28
C GLY A 203 -0.33 0.78 19.46
N ALA A 204 -1.09 1.34 18.49
CA ALA A 204 -1.68 2.67 18.61
C ALA A 204 -2.71 2.75 19.75
N GLN A 205 -2.74 3.87 20.45
CA GLN A 205 -3.65 4.14 21.56
C GLN A 205 -4.33 5.51 21.43
N ALA A 206 -5.43 5.66 22.13
CA ALA A 206 -6.11 6.95 22.23
C ALA A 206 -5.16 8.05 22.74
N GLY A 207 -5.07 9.14 21.99
CA GLY A 207 -4.19 10.27 22.26
C GLY A 207 -2.81 10.19 21.61
N ASP A 208 -2.49 9.13 20.89
CA ASP A 208 -1.32 9.09 20.01
C ASP A 208 -1.54 9.99 18.80
N GLN A 209 -0.46 10.53 18.25
CA GLN A 209 -0.50 11.39 17.07
C GLN A 209 -0.28 10.54 15.81
N LEU A 210 -1.28 10.52 14.92
CA LEU A 210 -1.16 9.89 13.60
C LEU A 210 -0.26 10.73 12.69
N LYS A 211 0.55 10.05 11.87
CA LYS A 211 1.45 10.62 10.86
C LYS A 211 1.34 9.82 9.57
N LEU A 212 1.50 10.50 8.44
CA LEU A 212 1.51 9.90 7.10
C LEU A 212 2.63 10.55 6.29
N ALA A 213 3.52 9.77 5.72
CA ALA A 213 4.55 10.28 4.82
C ALA A 213 4.76 9.37 3.62
N SER A 214 5.28 9.92 2.53
CA SER A 214 5.69 9.19 1.34
C SER A 214 7.06 9.64 0.84
N LEU A 215 7.79 8.72 0.20
CA LEU A 215 8.98 8.99 -0.59
C LEU A 215 8.76 8.42 -1.99
N SER A 216 8.92 9.25 -3.00
CA SER A 216 8.63 8.88 -4.39
C SER A 216 9.84 9.13 -5.29
N SER A 217 10.06 8.22 -6.24
CA SER A 217 11.09 8.31 -7.29
C SER A 217 10.56 7.80 -8.63
N ILE A 218 11.11 8.35 -9.73
CA ILE A 218 10.89 7.88 -11.10
C ILE A 218 12.21 7.45 -11.76
N ASP A 219 13.28 7.32 -11.00
CA ASP A 219 14.65 7.05 -11.48
C ASP A 219 14.83 5.66 -12.09
N SER A 220 13.96 4.72 -11.78
CA SER A 220 13.93 3.36 -12.33
C SER A 220 13.36 3.27 -13.75
N SER A 221 12.91 4.41 -14.33
CA SER A 221 12.35 4.46 -15.68
C SER A 221 13.42 4.24 -16.76
N GLN A 222 13.04 3.59 -17.86
CA GLN A 222 13.96 3.18 -18.94
C GLN A 222 13.39 3.46 -20.33
N ASN A 223 14.24 3.89 -21.26
CA ASN A 223 13.87 4.09 -22.65
C ASN A 223 13.49 2.76 -23.34
N ALA A 224 12.64 2.84 -24.35
CA ALA A 224 12.43 1.73 -25.27
C ALA A 224 13.66 1.50 -26.16
N SER A 225 13.86 0.25 -26.59
CA SER A 225 14.92 -0.15 -27.53
C SER A 225 14.39 -1.20 -28.51
N GLU A 226 15.20 -1.58 -29.51
CA GLU A 226 14.83 -2.64 -30.47
C GLU A 226 14.59 -4.00 -29.80
N GLU A 227 15.17 -4.22 -28.61
CA GLU A 227 15.14 -5.51 -27.92
C GLU A 227 14.16 -5.54 -26.75
N GLN A 228 13.75 -4.35 -26.22
CA GLN A 228 12.85 -4.27 -25.07
C GLN A 228 11.99 -3.02 -25.09
N GLU A 229 10.78 -3.15 -24.53
CA GLU A 229 9.90 -2.02 -24.24
C GLU A 229 10.54 -1.03 -23.26
N GLY A 230 10.22 0.23 -23.42
CA GLY A 230 10.48 1.24 -22.41
C GLY A 230 9.54 1.05 -21.22
N THR A 231 9.97 1.50 -20.07
CA THR A 231 9.17 1.48 -18.84
C THR A 231 9.24 2.85 -18.19
N ALA A 232 8.13 3.52 -18.10
CA ALA A 232 7.95 4.60 -17.14
C ALA A 232 7.57 3.96 -15.79
N GLN A 233 8.29 4.30 -14.71
CA GLN A 233 8.08 3.69 -13.40
C GLN A 233 8.03 4.75 -12.32
N LEU A 234 7.01 4.66 -11.47
CA LEU A 234 6.95 5.34 -10.18
C LEU A 234 7.17 4.30 -9.08
N ASP A 235 8.16 4.52 -8.24
CA ASP A 235 8.31 3.87 -6.94
C ASP A 235 7.85 4.86 -5.87
N CYS A 236 6.92 4.44 -4.99
CA CYS A 236 6.40 5.27 -3.91
C CYS A 236 6.29 4.44 -2.64
N ASP A 237 7.18 4.68 -1.68
CA ASP A 237 7.14 4.11 -0.34
C ASP A 237 6.29 5.00 0.56
N VAL A 238 5.45 4.39 1.40
CA VAL A 238 4.49 5.10 2.24
C VAL A 238 4.50 4.51 3.65
N THR A 239 4.41 5.36 4.66
CA THR A 239 4.21 4.93 6.05
C THR A 239 3.05 5.67 6.69
N ALA A 240 2.20 4.93 7.40
CA ALA A 240 1.34 5.45 8.46
C ALA A 240 1.92 5.01 9.79
N LEU A 241 2.18 5.94 10.67
CA LEU A 241 2.66 5.64 12.02
C LEU A 241 1.97 6.50 13.07
N THR A 242 1.97 6.03 14.30
CA THR A 242 1.60 6.84 15.44
C THR A 242 2.80 7.11 16.33
N GLN A 243 2.77 8.23 17.02
CA GLN A 243 3.80 8.56 17.99
C GLN A 243 3.20 9.22 19.25
N LYS A 244 3.89 9.02 20.38
CA LYS A 244 3.63 9.68 21.64
C LYS A 244 4.93 10.07 22.30
N ASP A 245 5.07 11.34 22.66
CA ASP A 245 6.27 11.89 23.30
C ASP A 245 7.58 11.59 22.52
N GLY A 246 7.51 11.54 21.18
CA GLY A 246 8.64 11.28 20.29
C GLY A 246 9.00 9.80 20.15
N VAL A 247 8.19 8.89 20.70
CA VAL A 247 8.34 7.44 20.54
C VAL A 247 7.27 6.91 19.59
N ILE A 248 7.65 6.08 18.64
CA ILE A 248 6.75 5.40 17.69
C ILE A 248 5.92 4.39 18.47
N THR A 249 4.60 4.48 18.40
CA THR A 249 3.68 3.55 19.08
C THR A 249 3.04 2.53 18.15
N SER A 250 2.94 2.85 16.85
CA SER A 250 2.58 1.91 15.79
C SER A 250 3.24 2.32 14.47
N CYS A 251 3.43 1.38 13.55
CA CYS A 251 3.98 1.66 12.22
C CYS A 251 3.46 0.66 11.19
N VAL A 252 3.01 1.16 10.05
CA VAL A 252 2.68 0.38 8.85
C VAL A 252 3.50 0.95 7.69
N ILE A 253 4.12 0.07 6.90
CA ILE A 253 4.85 0.46 5.69
C ILE A 253 4.23 -0.29 4.51
N ASP A 254 3.98 0.42 3.42
CA ASP A 254 3.61 -0.14 2.13
C ASP A 254 4.41 0.54 1.01
N SER A 255 4.36 -0.02 -0.18
CA SER A 255 5.05 0.51 -1.35
C SER A 255 4.27 0.17 -2.61
N VAL A 256 4.19 1.10 -3.54
CA VAL A 256 3.71 0.83 -4.88
C VAL A 256 4.85 1.00 -5.89
N GLN A 257 4.92 0.06 -6.83
CA GLN A 257 5.80 0.11 -7.99
C GLN A 257 4.94 0.12 -9.25
N ALA A 258 4.50 1.32 -9.64
CA ALA A 258 3.61 1.51 -10.78
C ALA A 258 4.41 1.58 -12.09
N LYS A 259 4.09 0.72 -13.05
CA LYS A 259 4.77 0.64 -14.35
C LYS A 259 3.80 0.88 -15.50
N VAL A 260 4.21 1.75 -16.41
CA VAL A 260 3.56 1.95 -17.71
C VAL A 260 4.59 1.66 -18.80
N ASN A 261 4.40 0.55 -19.52
CA ASN A 261 5.29 0.14 -20.59
C ASN A 261 4.86 0.77 -21.92
N PHE A 262 5.84 1.04 -22.78
CA PHE A 262 5.62 1.62 -24.09
C PHE A 262 6.66 1.11 -25.10
N ASP A 263 6.29 1.08 -26.36
CA ASP A 263 7.17 0.63 -27.44
C ASP A 263 8.07 1.76 -27.99
N GLN A 264 8.88 1.46 -29.00
CA GLN A 264 9.78 2.41 -29.69
C GLN A 264 9.07 3.56 -30.40
N THR A 265 7.75 3.52 -30.52
CA THR A 265 6.94 4.61 -31.08
C THR A 265 6.25 5.42 -29.98
N GLY A 266 6.58 5.15 -28.73
CA GLY A 266 5.91 5.75 -27.56
C GLY A 266 4.48 5.23 -27.36
N THR A 267 4.07 4.16 -28.06
CA THR A 267 2.73 3.59 -27.88
C THR A 267 2.69 2.77 -26.58
N ILE A 268 1.77 3.13 -25.67
CA ILE A 268 1.60 2.42 -24.40
C ILE A 268 1.03 1.02 -24.66
N SER A 269 1.67 0.01 -24.05
CA SER A 269 1.27 -1.40 -24.12
C SER A 269 0.61 -1.89 -22.82
N THR A 270 0.76 -1.18 -21.71
CA THR A 270 0.12 -1.48 -20.44
C THR A 270 -1.39 -1.27 -20.53
N ASP A 271 -2.19 -2.19 -19.96
CA ASP A 271 -3.62 -1.97 -19.74
C ASP A 271 -3.81 -0.92 -18.60
N LEU A 272 -4.13 0.30 -19.00
CA LEU A 272 -4.30 1.42 -18.07
C LEU A 272 -5.57 1.32 -17.21
N ALA A 273 -6.46 0.36 -17.49
CA ALA A 273 -7.67 0.10 -16.69
C ALA A 273 -7.42 -0.94 -15.60
N GLU A 274 -6.30 -1.66 -15.65
CA GLU A 274 -5.92 -2.62 -14.61
C GLU A 274 -5.53 -1.89 -13.33
N GLN A 275 -6.00 -2.40 -12.19
CA GLN A 275 -5.67 -1.84 -10.89
C GLN A 275 -4.20 -2.08 -10.55
N VAL A 276 -3.47 -1.01 -10.26
CA VAL A 276 -2.10 -1.09 -9.75
C VAL A 276 -2.15 -1.53 -8.28
N GLN A 277 -1.58 -2.69 -7.98
CA GLN A 277 -1.52 -3.24 -6.62
C GLN A 277 -0.25 -2.78 -5.91
N THR A 278 -0.36 -2.56 -4.60
CA THR A 278 0.80 -2.32 -3.73
C THR A 278 1.56 -3.62 -3.45
N LYS A 279 2.76 -3.52 -2.88
CA LYS A 279 3.54 -4.70 -2.49
C LYS A 279 2.86 -5.49 -1.37
N ASN A 280 2.15 -4.81 -0.44
CA ASN A 280 1.36 -5.49 0.58
C ASN A 280 0.17 -6.25 -0.03
N GLN A 281 -0.53 -5.66 -1.01
CA GLN A 281 -1.64 -6.31 -1.72
C GLN A 281 -1.16 -7.48 -2.58
N LEU A 282 0.02 -7.39 -3.20
CA LEU A 282 0.63 -8.47 -3.97
C LEU A 282 1.04 -9.65 -3.08
N GLY A 283 1.56 -9.39 -1.87
CA GLY A 283 2.02 -10.44 -0.96
C GLY A 283 2.96 -11.42 -1.66
N GLU A 284 2.63 -12.71 -1.64
CA GLU A 284 3.40 -13.78 -2.31
C GLU A 284 3.52 -13.58 -3.82
N ASN A 285 2.57 -12.87 -4.46
CA ASN A 285 2.63 -12.60 -5.90
C ASN A 285 3.70 -11.57 -6.27
N TYR A 286 4.25 -10.82 -5.30
CA TYR A 286 5.44 -9.99 -5.53
C TYR A 286 6.67 -10.85 -5.85
N GLY A 287 6.75 -12.06 -5.26
CA GLY A 287 7.58 -13.16 -5.72
C GLY A 287 9.05 -13.09 -5.29
N MET A 288 9.38 -12.43 -4.18
CA MET A 288 10.74 -12.38 -3.67
C MET A 288 11.25 -13.75 -3.25
N VAL A 289 10.41 -14.55 -2.62
CA VAL A 289 10.75 -15.93 -2.22
C VAL A 289 10.80 -16.83 -3.45
N ALA A 290 9.75 -16.82 -4.25
CA ALA A 290 9.59 -17.75 -5.37
C ALA A 290 10.66 -17.59 -6.46
N TRP A 291 11.05 -16.35 -6.79
CA TRP A 291 11.97 -16.05 -7.88
C TRP A 291 13.30 -15.44 -7.42
N GLY A 292 13.30 -14.74 -6.30
CA GLY A 292 14.49 -14.08 -5.74
C GLY A 292 15.25 -14.92 -4.73
N GLY A 293 14.65 -16.00 -4.20
CA GLY A 293 15.26 -16.82 -3.15
C GLY A 293 15.43 -16.07 -1.81
N ALA A 294 14.61 -15.03 -1.57
CA ALA A 294 14.58 -14.28 -0.33
C ALA A 294 14.08 -15.16 0.83
N ILE A 295 14.39 -14.75 2.06
CA ILE A 295 13.96 -15.46 3.28
C ILE A 295 12.45 -15.32 3.55
N ALA A 296 11.85 -14.20 3.11
CA ALA A 296 10.45 -13.86 3.26
C ALA A 296 10.02 -12.89 2.14
N GLU A 297 8.73 -12.73 1.91
CA GLU A 297 8.20 -11.78 0.95
C GLU A 297 8.40 -10.33 1.42
N TRP A 298 8.28 -9.37 0.50
CA TRP A 298 8.55 -7.96 0.80
C TRP A 298 7.67 -7.42 1.92
N ASN A 299 6.37 -7.72 1.87
CA ASN A 299 5.39 -7.29 2.87
C ASN A 299 5.69 -7.86 4.27
N GLU A 300 6.17 -9.11 4.36
CA GLU A 300 6.56 -9.73 5.63
C GLU A 300 7.80 -9.06 6.21
N GLN A 301 8.79 -8.74 5.36
CA GLN A 301 10.01 -8.05 5.79
C GLN A 301 9.74 -6.60 6.18
N ALA A 302 8.87 -5.89 5.43
CA ALA A 302 8.44 -4.52 5.77
C ALA A 302 7.66 -4.48 7.09
N ALA A 303 6.76 -5.45 7.32
CA ALA A 303 6.04 -5.59 8.59
C ALA A 303 7.00 -5.89 9.75
N SER A 304 7.99 -6.77 9.56
CA SER A 304 9.01 -7.07 10.56
C SER A 304 9.85 -5.83 10.93
N PHE A 305 10.16 -4.98 9.95
CA PHE A 305 10.85 -3.72 10.20
C PHE A 305 9.95 -2.72 10.92
N ALA A 306 8.69 -2.61 10.54
CA ALA A 306 7.69 -1.74 11.19
C ALA A 306 7.49 -2.13 12.67
N ASP A 307 7.40 -3.43 12.97
CA ASP A 307 7.36 -3.95 14.35
C ASP A 307 8.65 -3.61 15.12
N TYR A 308 9.81 -3.80 14.49
CA TYR A 308 11.10 -3.50 15.11
C TYR A 308 11.29 -2.03 15.50
N VAL A 309 10.73 -1.08 14.73
CA VAL A 309 10.84 0.36 15.03
C VAL A 309 9.80 0.84 16.04
N THR A 310 8.75 0.07 16.30
CA THR A 310 7.76 0.37 17.34
C THR A 310 8.44 0.36 18.72
N GLY A 311 8.19 1.37 19.52
CA GLY A 311 8.85 1.61 20.81
C GLY A 311 10.18 2.38 20.71
N LYS A 312 10.62 2.78 19.50
CA LYS A 312 11.85 3.55 19.28
C LYS A 312 11.56 5.02 19.00
N THR A 313 12.57 5.85 19.34
CA THR A 313 12.65 7.24 18.90
C THR A 313 13.23 7.32 17.49
N ILE A 314 13.07 8.47 16.81
CA ILE A 314 13.65 8.67 15.49
C ILE A 314 15.19 8.55 15.48
N ASP A 315 15.86 9.03 16.51
CA ASP A 315 17.33 8.92 16.62
C ASP A 315 17.77 7.44 16.68
N GLU A 316 17.01 6.60 17.40
CA GLU A 316 17.27 5.15 17.45
C GLU A 316 17.02 4.49 16.10
N VAL A 317 15.96 4.88 15.36
CA VAL A 317 15.69 4.35 14.02
C VAL A 317 16.79 4.74 13.03
N GLN A 318 17.24 5.98 13.04
CA GLN A 318 18.30 6.46 12.14
C GLN A 318 19.67 5.84 12.43
N THR A 319 19.89 5.34 13.66
CA THR A 319 21.16 4.72 14.06
C THR A 319 21.18 3.19 13.89
N ILE A 320 20.10 2.58 13.38
CA ILE A 320 20.09 1.14 13.03
C ILE A 320 21.20 0.88 12.02
N ALA A 321 22.12 -0.02 12.39
CA ALA A 321 23.31 -0.31 11.59
C ALA A 321 22.94 -1.06 10.29
N VAL A 322 23.45 -0.57 9.16
CA VAL A 322 23.25 -1.14 7.84
C VAL A 322 24.57 -1.42 7.12
N ASN A 323 24.56 -2.33 6.15
CA ASN A 323 25.68 -2.58 5.24
C ASN A 323 25.70 -1.59 4.05
N GLU A 324 26.64 -1.78 3.12
CA GLU A 324 26.79 -0.93 1.92
C GLU A 324 25.54 -0.92 1.01
N LYS A 325 24.66 -1.91 1.12
CA LYS A 325 23.38 -2.01 0.39
C LYS A 325 22.20 -1.56 1.24
N THR A 326 22.46 -0.89 2.34
CA THR A 326 21.46 -0.43 3.32
C THR A 326 20.58 -1.52 3.94
N ALA A 327 20.97 -2.80 3.84
CA ALA A 327 20.30 -3.88 4.57
C ALA A 327 20.81 -3.93 6.03
N PRO A 328 19.97 -4.29 7.01
CA PRO A 328 20.33 -4.27 8.43
C PRO A 328 21.44 -5.29 8.73
N THR A 329 22.30 -4.96 9.71
CA THR A 329 23.41 -5.81 10.15
C THR A 329 23.27 -6.31 11.58
N GLU A 330 22.34 -5.77 12.37
CA GLU A 330 22.02 -6.26 13.70
C GLU A 330 21.37 -7.65 13.61
N ALA A 331 21.88 -8.63 14.35
CA ALA A 331 21.52 -10.03 14.19
C ALA A 331 20.00 -10.29 14.35
N ASP A 332 19.36 -9.64 15.31
CA ASP A 332 17.96 -9.82 15.58
C ASP A 332 17.09 -9.35 14.39
N LEU A 333 17.37 -8.14 13.87
CA LEU A 333 16.63 -7.58 12.72
C LEU A 333 17.02 -8.30 11.42
N ALA A 334 18.29 -8.59 11.19
CA ALA A 334 18.78 -9.25 9.98
C ALA A 334 18.27 -10.71 9.84
N SER A 335 17.74 -11.30 10.90
CA SER A 335 17.13 -12.62 10.84
C SER A 335 15.76 -12.63 10.15
N SER A 336 15.04 -11.50 10.14
CA SER A 336 13.71 -11.33 9.53
C SER A 336 13.69 -10.31 8.39
N VAL A 337 14.68 -9.40 8.30
CA VAL A 337 14.76 -8.32 7.32
C VAL A 337 16.10 -8.35 6.62
N THR A 338 16.11 -8.62 5.32
CA THR A 338 17.29 -8.65 4.45
C THR A 338 17.23 -7.63 3.31
N ILE A 339 16.08 -6.96 3.14
CA ILE A 339 15.91 -5.87 2.19
C ILE A 339 16.64 -4.61 2.66
N ALA A 340 16.85 -3.68 1.72
CA ALA A 340 17.35 -2.34 2.03
C ALA A 340 16.34 -1.59 2.90
N ILE A 341 16.78 -1.05 4.04
CA ILE A 341 15.94 -0.29 4.97
C ILE A 341 16.29 1.20 5.01
N GLY A 342 17.29 1.64 4.25
CA GLY A 342 17.70 3.06 4.25
C GLY A 342 16.57 3.99 3.86
N GLY A 343 15.79 3.64 2.81
CA GLY A 343 14.60 4.39 2.41
C GLY A 343 13.51 4.39 3.50
N PHE A 344 13.34 3.29 4.23
CA PHE A 344 12.38 3.23 5.34
C PHE A 344 12.80 4.10 6.53
N GLN A 345 14.11 4.17 6.84
CA GLN A 345 14.62 5.07 7.87
C GLN A 345 14.36 6.55 7.51
N GLU A 346 14.57 6.92 6.24
CA GLU A 346 14.27 8.26 5.73
C GLU A 346 12.76 8.56 5.74
N LEU A 347 11.94 7.60 5.34
CA LEU A 347 10.49 7.68 5.32
C LEU A 347 9.91 7.91 6.74
N ILE A 348 10.37 7.14 7.73
CA ILE A 348 9.97 7.30 9.12
C ILE A 348 10.46 8.64 9.68
N ALA A 349 11.70 9.05 9.35
CA ALA A 349 12.23 10.34 9.76
C ALA A 349 11.37 11.50 9.20
N LYS A 350 10.94 11.39 7.96
CA LYS A 350 10.05 12.37 7.32
C LYS A 350 8.69 12.42 8.03
N ALA A 351 8.09 11.27 8.34
CA ALA A 351 6.82 11.19 9.06
C ALA A 351 6.90 11.83 10.47
N MET A 352 7.98 11.56 11.20
CA MET A 352 8.18 12.08 12.56
C MET A 352 8.44 13.59 12.62
N GLN A 353 8.78 14.24 11.50
CA GLN A 353 9.02 15.69 11.40
C GLN A 353 7.74 16.48 11.04
N GLN A 354 6.69 15.82 10.60
CA GLN A 354 5.38 16.42 10.31
C GLN A 354 4.58 16.57 11.62
#